data_bc658ed494b9492e8a85f6f009b90f64
#
_entry.id   bc658ed494b9492e8a85f6f009b90f64
#
_cell.length_a   1.000
_cell.length_b   1.000
_cell.length_c   1.000
_cell.angle_alpha   90.00
_cell.angle_beta   90.00
_cell.angle_gamma   90.00
#
_symmetry.space_group_name_H-M   'P 1'
#
loop_
_entity.id
_entity.type
_entity.pdbx_description
1 polymer ?
#
loop_
_entity_poly.entity_id
_entity_poly.type
_entity_poly.pdbx_seq_one_letter_code
_entity_poly.pdbx_strand_id
1 'polypeptide(L)'
;MRKRRILLALGAVALLPTVLMSGTRAPDPADAARFILVGDTGTGDERARRVAAQIRRTAEGVAVSHVFLLGDNVYERGEARFIGSKFLDVYRGVLSLGVRIHAALGNHDVAPCDESGRRPVPPDETAYALSRDCEVDAHLATPEFGYRDGSRYYSVEIPGTGASRAPLAEVFVLDSNTLGEDDTKLEDGTDEPQLGWVAEALRDSRARWKVVAMHGTMVAPTRCQWLGLVCRDDDEVLRSELEPIFTEHGVDAVFQGHQHLYARFRPRRGIRYFVTGAGGKKPDSARNDGRAVRREDRGAFNHFVYVQVTGDRFGYCAIDAAGEVRDRGSFGRGDPADGEFDGRPCSPG
;
A
#
# COMPACT_ATOMS: atom_id res chain seq x y z
N MET A 1 88.30 -11.65 -20.77
CA MET A 1 87.50 -10.98 -19.71
C MET A 1 86.36 -10.18 -20.35
N ARG A 2 85.09 -10.76 -20.38
CA ARG A 2 83.93 -10.11 -20.98
C ARG A 2 83.04 -9.51 -19.83
N LYS A 3 82.93 -8.19 -19.81
CA LYS A 3 82.06 -7.46 -18.89
C LYS A 3 80.62 -7.55 -19.37
N ARG A 4 79.73 -8.21 -18.55
CA ARG A 4 78.28 -8.18 -18.74
C ARG A 4 77.74 -6.88 -18.19
N ARG A 5 77.01 -6.11 -19.04
CA ARG A 5 76.19 -4.96 -18.64
C ARG A 5 74.82 -5.47 -18.27
N ILE A 6 74.38 -5.16 -17.05
CA ILE A 6 73.03 -5.39 -16.57
C ILE A 6 72.21 -4.15 -16.92
N LEU A 7 71.20 -4.28 -17.77
CA LEU A 7 70.15 -3.26 -17.97
C LEU A 7 69.11 -3.41 -16.91
N LEU A 8 68.95 -2.40 -16.06
CA LEU A 8 67.82 -2.22 -15.20
C LEU A 8 66.67 -1.57 -16.02
N ALA A 9 65.55 -2.29 -16.22
CA ALA A 9 64.34 -1.73 -16.76
C ALA A 9 63.52 -1.14 -15.62
N LEU A 10 63.40 0.19 -15.58
CA LEU A 10 62.43 0.88 -14.70
C LEU A 10 61.05 0.77 -15.34
N GLY A 11 60.20 -0.04 -14.72
CA GLY A 11 58.78 -0.11 -15.04
C GLY A 11 58.04 1.09 -14.43
N ALA A 12 57.58 2.01 -15.28
CA ALA A 12 56.69 3.08 -14.86
C ALA A 12 55.26 2.50 -14.62
N VAL A 13 54.84 2.44 -13.37
CA VAL A 13 53.45 2.13 -13.01
C VAL A 13 52.61 3.39 -13.23
N ALA A 14 51.85 3.41 -14.29
CA ALA A 14 50.83 4.44 -14.53
C ALA A 14 49.67 4.26 -13.57
N LEU A 15 49.59 5.10 -12.55
CA LEU A 15 48.38 5.25 -11.72
C LEU A 15 47.31 5.97 -12.55
N LEU A 16 46.32 5.19 -13.03
CA LEU A 16 45.11 5.75 -13.59
C LEU A 16 44.31 6.39 -12.44
N PRO A 17 43.86 7.65 -12.54
CA PRO A 17 42.98 8.23 -11.56
C PRO A 17 41.64 7.53 -11.63
N THR A 18 41.23 6.87 -10.54
CA THR A 18 39.88 6.39 -10.34
C THR A 18 39.00 7.63 -10.19
N VAL A 19 38.32 8.03 -11.27
CA VAL A 19 37.28 9.04 -11.20
C VAL A 19 36.12 8.40 -10.43
N LEU A 20 36.01 8.70 -9.14
CA LEU A 20 34.79 8.51 -8.38
C LEU A 20 33.75 9.43 -9.03
N MET A 21 32.88 8.84 -9.88
CA MET A 21 31.66 9.49 -10.30
C MET A 21 30.77 9.62 -9.04
N SER A 22 30.87 10.75 -8.36
CA SER A 22 29.84 11.21 -7.44
C SER A 22 28.58 11.35 -8.26
N GLY A 23 27.71 10.36 -8.22
CA GLY A 23 26.37 10.46 -8.77
C GLY A 23 25.71 11.67 -8.11
N THR A 24 25.60 12.77 -8.83
CA THR A 24 24.83 13.93 -8.38
C THR A 24 23.39 13.49 -8.33
N ARG A 25 22.92 13.27 -7.12
CA ARG A 25 21.53 12.91 -6.84
C ARG A 25 20.63 14.02 -7.38
N ALA A 26 19.58 13.64 -8.12
CA ALA A 26 18.59 14.60 -8.58
C ALA A 26 18.01 15.38 -7.37
N PRO A 27 17.88 16.70 -7.44
CA PRO A 27 17.27 17.48 -6.39
C PRO A 27 15.81 17.01 -6.18
N ASP A 28 15.36 17.06 -4.93
CA ASP A 28 13.94 16.81 -4.64
C ASP A 28 13.05 17.74 -5.49
N PRO A 29 11.99 17.23 -6.12
CA PRO A 29 11.11 18.07 -6.91
C PRO A 29 10.55 19.23 -6.08
N ALA A 30 10.54 20.44 -6.64
CA ALA A 30 10.05 21.63 -5.96
C ALA A 30 8.56 21.55 -5.61
N ASP A 31 7.79 20.73 -6.35
CA ASP A 31 6.37 20.47 -6.10
C ASP A 31 6.11 18.97 -6.15
N ALA A 32 5.86 18.38 -5.00
CA ALA A 32 5.57 16.96 -4.85
C ALA A 32 4.60 16.70 -3.70
N ALA A 33 3.76 15.68 -3.87
CA ALA A 33 3.01 15.09 -2.77
C ALA A 33 3.61 13.72 -2.42
N ARG A 34 3.75 13.42 -1.12
CA ARG A 34 4.39 12.20 -0.62
C ARG A 34 3.52 11.53 0.42
N PHE A 35 3.25 10.24 0.21
CA PHE A 35 2.43 9.45 1.10
C PHE A 35 2.85 7.98 1.09
N ILE A 36 2.35 7.22 2.05
CA ILE A 36 2.64 5.80 2.22
C ILE A 36 1.35 5.01 2.23
N LEU A 37 1.39 3.78 1.67
CA LEU A 37 0.30 2.82 1.74
C LEU A 37 0.81 1.51 2.31
N VAL A 38 0.04 0.90 3.21
CA VAL A 38 0.39 -0.36 3.88
C VAL A 38 -0.86 -1.05 4.39
N GLY A 39 -1.04 -2.33 4.11
CA GLY A 39 -2.16 -3.13 4.60
C GLY A 39 -1.75 -4.18 5.63
N ASP A 40 -2.76 -4.75 6.31
CA ASP A 40 -2.60 -5.91 7.18
C ASP A 40 -1.61 -5.69 8.32
N THR A 41 -1.74 -4.53 8.97
CA THR A 41 -0.78 -4.03 9.96
C THR A 41 -1.12 -4.41 11.39
N GLY A 42 -2.36 -4.80 11.66
CA GLY A 42 -3.01 -4.87 12.97
C GLY A 42 -2.58 -5.98 13.92
N THR A 43 -1.40 -6.60 13.74
CA THR A 43 -0.94 -7.68 14.63
C THR A 43 -0.43 -7.17 15.98
N GLY A 44 0.09 -5.94 16.03
CA GLY A 44 0.70 -5.36 17.24
C GLY A 44 2.00 -6.06 17.68
N ASP A 45 2.50 -6.99 16.89
CA ASP A 45 3.73 -7.76 17.18
C ASP A 45 4.99 -7.05 16.69
N GLU A 46 6.13 -7.72 16.81
CA GLU A 46 7.43 -7.18 16.42
C GLU A 46 7.51 -6.86 14.91
N ARG A 47 6.81 -7.60 14.06
CA ARG A 47 6.78 -7.32 12.61
C ARG A 47 6.10 -5.99 12.32
N ALA A 48 4.91 -5.79 12.88
CA ALA A 48 4.18 -4.53 12.74
C ALA A 48 4.98 -3.34 13.28
N ARG A 49 5.63 -3.51 14.45
CA ARG A 49 6.47 -2.47 15.07
C ARG A 49 7.68 -2.11 14.21
N ARG A 50 8.33 -3.09 13.57
CA ARG A 50 9.47 -2.84 12.68
C ARG A 50 9.06 -2.09 11.42
N VAL A 51 7.94 -2.45 10.82
CA VAL A 51 7.39 -1.74 9.67
C VAL A 51 7.03 -0.30 10.05
N ALA A 52 6.31 -0.09 11.16
CA ALA A 52 5.96 1.25 11.63
C ALA A 52 7.21 2.10 11.97
N ALA A 53 8.24 1.48 12.57
CA ALA A 53 9.51 2.16 12.81
C ALA A 53 10.23 2.56 11.52
N GLN A 54 10.15 1.73 10.46
CA GLN A 54 10.71 2.08 9.15
C GLN A 54 9.89 3.15 8.43
N ILE A 55 8.55 3.11 8.53
CA ILE A 55 7.67 4.19 8.07
C ILE A 55 8.06 5.52 8.73
N ARG A 56 8.25 5.51 10.06
CA ARG A 56 8.72 6.68 10.80
C ARG A 56 10.04 7.21 10.25
N ARG A 57 11.08 6.36 10.10
CA ARG A 57 12.39 6.78 9.54
C ARG A 57 12.26 7.36 8.14
N THR A 58 11.41 6.76 7.31
CA THR A 58 11.12 7.29 5.97
C THR A 58 10.48 8.67 6.04
N ALA A 59 9.48 8.85 6.91
CA ALA A 59 8.80 10.12 7.09
C ALA A 59 9.72 11.22 7.65
N GLU A 60 10.66 10.88 8.52
CA GLU A 60 11.71 11.81 8.99
C GLU A 60 12.68 12.21 7.87
N GLY A 61 12.96 11.31 6.93
CA GLY A 61 13.91 11.55 5.83
C GLY A 61 13.35 12.31 4.64
N VAL A 62 12.05 12.19 4.40
CA VAL A 62 11.34 12.86 3.31
C VAL A 62 9.95 13.28 3.80
N ALA A 63 9.51 14.48 3.55
CA ALA A 63 8.28 15.06 4.11
C ALA A 63 7.01 14.29 3.70
N VAL A 64 6.81 13.09 4.26
CA VAL A 64 5.57 12.31 4.12
C VAL A 64 4.47 12.99 4.93
N SER A 65 3.34 13.26 4.31
CA SER A 65 2.22 13.93 4.95
C SER A 65 1.10 12.99 5.39
N HIS A 66 0.97 11.84 4.72
CA HIS A 66 -0.13 10.90 4.91
C HIS A 66 0.33 9.44 4.88
N VAL A 67 -0.29 8.60 5.70
CA VAL A 67 -0.19 7.14 5.64
C VAL A 67 -1.59 6.57 5.47
N PHE A 68 -1.79 5.72 4.48
CA PHE A 68 -3.05 5.02 4.24
C PHE A 68 -2.90 3.56 4.68
N LEU A 69 -3.73 3.15 5.62
CA LEU A 69 -3.84 1.76 6.05
C LEU A 69 -4.90 1.07 5.19
N LEU A 70 -4.55 -0.05 4.58
CA LEU A 70 -5.40 -0.76 3.63
C LEU A 70 -6.20 -1.89 4.30
N GLY A 71 -6.72 -1.63 5.48
CA GLY A 71 -7.52 -2.58 6.24
C GLY A 71 -6.72 -3.59 7.05
N ASP A 72 -7.47 -4.41 7.82
CA ASP A 72 -6.95 -5.32 8.82
C ASP A 72 -6.08 -4.59 9.85
N ASN A 73 -6.68 -3.53 10.40
CA ASN A 73 -6.03 -2.59 11.29
C ASN A 73 -5.89 -3.14 12.71
N VAL A 74 -6.74 -4.12 13.08
CA VAL A 74 -6.70 -4.81 14.37
C VAL A 74 -7.05 -6.30 14.22
N TYR A 75 -6.07 -7.19 14.22
CA TYR A 75 -6.30 -8.64 14.24
C TYR A 75 -6.68 -9.16 15.63
N GLU A 76 -7.32 -10.34 15.82
CA GLU A 76 -7.83 -11.19 14.72
C GLU A 76 -9.23 -10.75 14.26
N ARG A 77 -9.93 -9.86 14.99
CA ARG A 77 -11.36 -9.57 14.78
C ARG A 77 -11.71 -8.10 15.02
N GLY A 78 -10.80 -7.16 14.83
CA GLY A 78 -11.05 -5.73 14.97
C GLY A 78 -11.37 -5.24 16.39
N GLU A 79 -11.07 -6.06 17.45
CA GLU A 79 -11.55 -5.75 18.82
C GLU A 79 -11.08 -4.37 19.31
N ALA A 80 -12.04 -3.52 19.65
CA ALA A 80 -11.83 -2.17 20.17
C ALA A 80 -10.83 -2.11 21.33
N ARG A 81 -10.86 -3.11 22.24
CA ARG A 81 -9.92 -3.21 23.37
C ARG A 81 -8.45 -3.32 22.95
N PHE A 82 -8.17 -3.69 21.70
CA PHE A 82 -6.81 -3.84 21.18
C PHE A 82 -6.36 -2.67 20.30
N ILE A 83 -7.21 -1.70 19.99
CA ILE A 83 -6.83 -0.51 19.22
C ILE A 83 -5.61 0.17 19.86
N GLY A 84 -5.60 0.31 21.18
CA GLY A 84 -4.47 0.87 21.92
C GLY A 84 -3.15 0.14 21.63
N SER A 85 -3.12 -1.17 21.85
CA SER A 85 -1.88 -1.96 21.80
C SER A 85 -1.44 -2.35 20.38
N LYS A 86 -2.39 -2.53 19.47
CA LYS A 86 -2.10 -3.01 18.10
C LYS A 86 -2.00 -1.89 17.07
N PHE A 87 -2.56 -0.72 17.36
CA PHE A 87 -2.49 0.42 16.47
C PHE A 87 -1.82 1.64 17.12
N LEU A 88 -2.39 2.23 18.19
CA LEU A 88 -1.87 3.49 18.76
C LEU A 88 -0.42 3.36 19.25
N ASP A 89 -0.09 2.28 19.97
CA ASP A 89 1.26 2.04 20.46
C ASP A 89 2.26 1.74 19.31
N VAL A 90 1.80 1.07 18.26
CA VAL A 90 2.62 0.74 17.09
C VAL A 90 2.95 1.99 16.28
N TYR A 91 1.95 2.85 16.02
CA TYR A 91 2.09 4.03 15.17
C TYR A 91 2.38 5.33 15.93
N ARG A 92 2.53 5.28 17.27
CA ARG A 92 2.83 6.46 18.11
C ARG A 92 3.97 7.31 17.54
N GLY A 93 5.05 6.66 17.09
CA GLY A 93 6.21 7.36 16.54
C GLY A 93 5.94 8.03 15.19
N VAL A 94 5.03 7.51 14.38
CA VAL A 94 4.59 8.11 13.12
C VAL A 94 3.68 9.31 13.41
N LEU A 95 2.70 9.12 14.28
CA LEU A 95 1.75 10.16 14.70
C LEU A 95 2.46 11.36 15.34
N SER A 96 3.53 11.12 16.12
CA SER A 96 4.31 12.20 16.75
C SER A 96 5.03 13.12 15.77
N LEU A 97 5.18 12.73 14.51
CA LEU A 97 5.71 13.57 13.42
C LEU A 97 4.66 14.47 12.78
N GLY A 98 3.40 14.40 13.21
CA GLY A 98 2.28 15.11 12.57
C GLY A 98 1.80 14.49 11.26
N VAL A 99 2.26 13.27 10.94
CA VAL A 99 1.76 12.50 9.81
C VAL A 99 0.31 12.08 10.08
N ARG A 100 -0.57 12.31 9.13
CA ARG A 100 -1.98 11.91 9.21
C ARG A 100 -2.15 10.47 8.73
N ILE A 101 -2.83 9.67 9.52
CA ILE A 101 -3.19 8.31 9.14
C ILE A 101 -4.64 8.30 8.62
N HIS A 102 -4.92 7.47 7.62
CA HIS A 102 -6.23 7.28 7.03
C HIS A 102 -6.42 5.78 6.79
N ALA A 103 -7.44 5.18 7.40
CA ALA A 103 -7.66 3.74 7.34
C ALA A 103 -8.81 3.37 6.42
N ALA A 104 -8.65 2.32 5.62
CA ALA A 104 -9.72 1.51 5.09
C ALA A 104 -10.12 0.45 6.13
N LEU A 105 -11.32 -0.12 6.02
CA LEU A 105 -11.73 -1.28 6.79
C LEU A 105 -11.31 -2.56 6.05
N GLY A 106 -10.75 -3.52 6.80
CA GLY A 106 -10.51 -4.89 6.31
C GLY A 106 -11.55 -5.87 6.86
N ASN A 107 -11.58 -7.08 6.33
CA ASN A 107 -12.54 -8.10 6.75
C ASN A 107 -12.37 -8.50 8.23
N HIS A 108 -11.17 -8.37 8.79
CA HIS A 108 -10.94 -8.56 10.23
C HIS A 108 -11.44 -7.39 11.08
N ASP A 109 -11.60 -6.20 10.52
CA ASP A 109 -12.08 -5.01 11.23
C ASP A 109 -13.62 -4.98 11.33
N VAL A 110 -14.35 -5.63 10.41
CA VAL A 110 -15.81 -5.62 10.31
C VAL A 110 -16.47 -6.90 10.83
N ALA A 111 -15.76 -7.71 11.60
CA ALA A 111 -16.31 -8.97 12.07
C ALA A 111 -17.50 -8.76 13.01
N PRO A 112 -18.56 -9.60 12.90
CA PRO A 112 -19.83 -9.41 13.58
C PRO A 112 -19.76 -9.66 15.10
N CYS A 113 -20.68 -9.07 15.84
CA CYS A 113 -20.93 -9.29 17.26
C CYS A 113 -22.30 -9.93 17.51
N ASP A 114 -22.45 -10.64 18.63
CA ASP A 114 -23.77 -11.10 19.10
C ASP A 114 -24.53 -9.95 19.77
N GLU A 115 -25.84 -10.20 20.08
CA GLU A 115 -26.71 -9.23 20.75
C GLU A 115 -26.22 -8.78 22.13
N SER A 116 -25.24 -9.48 22.71
CA SER A 116 -24.61 -9.12 23.98
C SER A 116 -23.35 -8.29 23.83
N GLY A 117 -22.95 -7.92 22.58
CA GLY A 117 -21.69 -7.30 22.27
C GLY A 117 -20.49 -8.26 22.44
N ARG A 118 -20.78 -9.55 22.61
CA ARG A 118 -19.77 -10.60 22.63
C ARG A 118 -19.72 -11.26 21.26
N ARG A 119 -18.53 -11.54 20.80
CA ARG A 119 -18.37 -12.28 19.56
C ARG A 119 -18.71 -13.74 19.77
N PRO A 120 -19.65 -14.31 19.01
CA PRO A 120 -19.76 -15.74 18.93
C PRO A 120 -18.42 -16.29 18.43
N VAL A 121 -17.93 -17.36 19.04
CA VAL A 121 -16.90 -18.19 18.45
C VAL A 121 -17.63 -19.09 17.47
N PRO A 122 -17.62 -18.84 16.16
CA PRO A 122 -18.43 -19.61 15.25
C PRO A 122 -17.89 -21.03 15.14
N PRO A 123 -18.73 -22.04 15.24
CA PRO A 123 -18.40 -23.35 14.73
C PRO A 123 -18.59 -23.46 13.21
N ASP A 124 -19.30 -22.51 12.58
CA ASP A 124 -19.52 -22.50 11.13
C ASP A 124 -19.68 -21.07 10.57
N GLU A 125 -19.42 -20.94 9.28
CA GLU A 125 -19.38 -19.67 8.54
C GLU A 125 -20.76 -19.01 8.35
N THR A 126 -21.86 -19.65 8.74
CA THR A 126 -23.23 -19.16 8.56
C THR A 126 -23.69 -18.18 9.64
N ALA A 127 -22.92 -18.02 10.72
CA ALA A 127 -23.23 -17.09 11.80
C ALA A 127 -22.86 -15.62 11.51
N TYR A 128 -22.29 -15.32 10.36
CA TYR A 128 -21.84 -13.96 9.99
C TYR A 128 -22.97 -12.96 9.71
N ALA A 129 -24.23 -13.42 9.68
CA ALA A 129 -25.37 -12.59 9.26
C ALA A 129 -25.99 -11.73 10.38
N LEU A 130 -25.59 -11.81 11.64
CA LEU A 130 -26.48 -11.42 12.73
C LEU A 130 -26.19 -10.16 13.55
N SER A 131 -25.10 -9.45 13.43
CA SER A 131 -25.01 -8.05 13.86
C SER A 131 -23.64 -7.43 13.51
N ARG A 132 -23.70 -6.46 12.70
CA ARG A 132 -22.61 -5.96 11.86
C ARG A 132 -21.93 -4.83 12.54
N ASP A 133 -21.68 -4.36 13.39
CA ASP A 133 -21.02 -3.01 13.50
C ASP A 133 -20.43 -2.66 14.87
N CYS A 134 -20.48 -3.53 15.86
CA CYS A 134 -20.04 -3.12 17.20
C CYS A 134 -18.53 -2.79 17.29
N GLU A 135 -17.71 -3.38 16.45
CA GLU A 135 -16.28 -3.06 16.45
C GLU A 135 -15.96 -1.97 15.41
N VAL A 136 -16.74 -1.91 14.32
CA VAL A 136 -16.61 -0.86 13.30
C VAL A 136 -16.84 0.51 13.90
N ASP A 137 -17.87 0.67 14.75
CA ASP A 137 -18.14 1.95 15.42
C ASP A 137 -16.94 2.44 16.24
N ALA A 138 -16.23 1.52 16.92
CA ALA A 138 -15.04 1.89 17.68
C ALA A 138 -13.86 2.29 16.76
N HIS A 139 -13.72 1.64 15.61
CA HIS A 139 -12.74 2.04 14.61
C HIS A 139 -13.07 3.45 14.07
N LEU A 140 -14.32 3.65 13.62
CA LEU A 140 -14.78 4.94 13.08
C LEU A 140 -14.69 6.07 14.11
N ALA A 141 -14.90 5.76 15.39
CA ALA A 141 -14.82 6.72 16.49
C ALA A 141 -13.38 7.01 16.96
N THR A 142 -12.37 6.26 16.49
CA THR A 142 -10.96 6.48 16.86
C THR A 142 -10.35 7.54 15.93
N PRO A 143 -10.05 8.76 16.43
CA PRO A 143 -9.63 9.87 15.55
C PRO A 143 -8.34 9.60 14.79
N GLU A 144 -7.44 8.82 15.37
CA GLU A 144 -6.13 8.51 14.78
C GLU A 144 -6.21 7.58 13.56
N PHE A 145 -7.35 6.89 13.35
CA PHE A 145 -7.61 6.17 12.09
C PHE A 145 -8.00 7.11 10.95
N GLY A 146 -8.38 8.34 11.24
CA GLY A 146 -8.62 9.38 10.25
C GLY A 146 -9.83 9.18 9.35
N TYR A 147 -10.80 8.38 9.79
CA TYR A 147 -12.11 8.30 9.12
C TYR A 147 -12.79 9.67 9.12
N ARG A 148 -13.49 9.99 8.03
CA ARG A 148 -14.16 11.27 7.90
C ARG A 148 -15.64 11.18 8.24
N ASP A 149 -16.08 11.96 9.20
CA ASP A 149 -17.48 12.07 9.61
C ASP A 149 -18.15 10.72 9.95
N GLY A 150 -17.35 9.75 10.44
CA GLY A 150 -17.80 8.39 10.72
C GLY A 150 -18.14 7.57 9.47
N SER A 151 -17.71 8.03 8.29
CA SER A 151 -17.94 7.31 7.04
C SER A 151 -16.94 6.18 6.84
N ARG A 152 -17.43 5.04 6.34
CA ARG A 152 -16.63 3.86 5.99
C ARG A 152 -15.84 4.06 4.69
N TYR A 153 -16.23 5.01 3.86
CA TYR A 153 -15.56 5.39 2.63
C TYR A 153 -15.51 6.92 2.49
N TYR A 154 -14.42 7.44 1.96
CA TYR A 154 -14.15 8.87 1.86
C TYR A 154 -12.98 9.16 0.94
N SER A 155 -12.71 10.43 0.63
CA SER A 155 -11.51 10.82 -0.10
C SER A 155 -10.63 11.79 0.69
N VAL A 156 -9.35 11.82 0.33
CA VAL A 156 -8.32 12.68 0.92
C VAL A 156 -7.54 13.37 -0.17
N GLU A 157 -7.69 14.68 -0.26
CA GLU A 157 -6.85 15.51 -1.13
C GLU A 157 -5.45 15.68 -0.53
N ILE A 158 -4.43 15.48 -1.33
CA ILE A 158 -3.02 15.67 -0.96
C ILE A 158 -2.46 16.81 -1.83
N PRO A 159 -2.27 18.00 -1.26
CA PRO A 159 -1.69 19.11 -1.98
C PRO A 159 -0.20 18.82 -2.27
N GLY A 160 0.32 19.42 -3.32
CA GLY A 160 1.75 19.53 -3.52
C GLY A 160 2.40 20.52 -2.53
N THR A 161 3.72 20.50 -2.51
CA THR A 161 4.50 21.50 -1.73
C THR A 161 4.64 22.83 -2.43
N GLY A 162 4.18 22.94 -3.69
CA GLY A 162 4.21 24.14 -4.49
C GLY A 162 3.03 25.07 -4.28
N ALA A 163 2.92 26.10 -5.10
CA ALA A 163 1.88 27.14 -5.01
C ALA A 163 0.55 26.76 -5.69
N SER A 164 0.43 25.57 -6.27
CA SER A 164 -0.80 25.11 -6.94
C SER A 164 -1.95 24.98 -5.94
N ARG A 165 -3.14 25.45 -6.32
CA ARG A 165 -4.36 25.26 -5.52
C ARG A 165 -5.03 23.90 -5.77
N ALA A 166 -4.76 23.26 -6.91
CA ALA A 166 -5.29 21.92 -7.19
C ALA A 166 -4.45 20.88 -6.47
N PRO A 167 -5.07 19.84 -5.88
CA PRO A 167 -4.33 18.78 -5.22
C PRO A 167 -3.50 17.99 -6.26
N LEU A 168 -2.29 17.60 -5.89
CA LEU A 168 -1.46 16.72 -6.73
C LEU A 168 -2.01 15.29 -6.74
N ALA A 169 -2.51 14.81 -5.61
CA ALA A 169 -3.19 13.52 -5.55
C ALA A 169 -4.48 13.63 -4.76
N GLU A 170 -5.42 12.76 -5.07
CA GLU A 170 -6.57 12.44 -4.24
C GLU A 170 -6.64 10.95 -4.06
N VAL A 171 -6.73 10.50 -2.79
CA VAL A 171 -6.83 9.10 -2.44
C VAL A 171 -8.25 8.81 -2.01
N PHE A 172 -8.93 7.93 -2.74
CA PHE A 172 -10.28 7.45 -2.49
C PHE A 172 -10.17 6.18 -1.66
N VAL A 173 -10.56 6.24 -0.41
CA VAL A 173 -10.57 5.13 0.54
C VAL A 173 -11.92 4.46 0.47
N LEU A 174 -11.96 3.17 0.14
CA LEU A 174 -13.20 2.40 -0.04
C LEU A 174 -13.32 1.29 1.01
N ASP A 175 -14.55 0.97 1.37
CA ASP A 175 -14.90 -0.23 2.12
C ASP A 175 -15.25 -1.36 1.18
N SER A 176 -14.26 -2.19 0.85
CA SER A 176 -14.46 -3.34 -0.05
C SER A 176 -15.33 -4.47 0.55
N ASN A 177 -15.55 -4.46 1.88
CA ASN A 177 -16.33 -5.51 2.54
C ASN A 177 -17.82 -5.47 2.16
N THR A 178 -18.32 -4.34 1.65
CA THR A 178 -19.70 -4.18 1.20
C THR A 178 -19.87 -4.34 -0.31
N LEU A 179 -18.78 -4.51 -1.07
CA LEU A 179 -18.77 -4.51 -2.55
C LEU A 179 -18.38 -5.85 -3.16
N GLY A 180 -17.67 -6.71 -2.43
CA GLY A 180 -17.05 -7.94 -2.95
C GLY A 180 -17.75 -9.23 -2.58
N GLU A 181 -17.18 -10.36 -3.02
CA GLU A 181 -17.65 -11.72 -2.67
C GLU A 181 -17.19 -12.22 -1.30
N ASP A 182 -16.34 -11.47 -0.61
CA ASP A 182 -15.78 -11.90 0.66
C ASP A 182 -16.88 -12.08 1.71
N ASP A 183 -16.64 -12.93 2.71
CA ASP A 183 -17.62 -13.48 3.68
C ASP A 183 -18.42 -12.45 4.51
N THR A 184 -18.26 -11.17 4.20
CA THR A 184 -18.90 -10.04 4.91
C THR A 184 -20.05 -9.37 4.15
N LYS A 185 -20.56 -9.99 3.09
CA LYS A 185 -21.65 -9.43 2.27
C LYS A 185 -22.85 -8.96 3.10
N LEU A 186 -23.34 -7.79 2.75
CA LEU A 186 -24.71 -7.38 3.02
C LEU A 186 -25.66 -8.32 2.26
N GLU A 187 -26.73 -8.77 2.87
CA GLU A 187 -27.64 -9.81 2.31
C GLU A 187 -28.22 -9.47 0.93
N ASP A 188 -28.09 -8.23 0.46
CA ASP A 188 -28.63 -7.69 -0.78
C ASP A 188 -27.56 -7.34 -1.86
N GLY A 189 -26.28 -7.66 -1.62
CA GLY A 189 -25.31 -7.92 -2.69
C GLY A 189 -24.44 -6.75 -3.11
N THR A 190 -24.87 -5.49 -3.10
CA THR A 190 -24.08 -4.36 -3.63
C THR A 190 -24.34 -3.10 -2.82
N ASP A 191 -23.29 -2.39 -2.42
CA ASP A 191 -23.38 -1.08 -1.77
C ASP A 191 -23.57 0.01 -2.84
N GLU A 192 -24.79 0.11 -3.40
CA GLU A 192 -25.15 1.11 -4.38
C GLU A 192 -24.83 2.56 -3.92
N PRO A 193 -25.05 2.95 -2.65
CA PRO A 193 -24.63 4.25 -2.16
C PRO A 193 -23.12 4.49 -2.31
N GLN A 194 -22.28 3.51 -2.00
CA GLN A 194 -20.83 3.65 -2.15
C GLN A 194 -20.41 3.69 -3.61
N LEU A 195 -21.01 2.87 -4.49
CA LEU A 195 -20.74 2.90 -5.93
C LEU A 195 -21.13 4.25 -6.53
N GLY A 196 -22.30 4.77 -6.19
CA GLY A 196 -22.73 6.10 -6.62
C GLY A 196 -21.79 7.20 -6.14
N TRP A 197 -21.43 7.14 -4.85
CA TRP A 197 -20.50 8.12 -4.28
C TRP A 197 -19.12 8.10 -4.96
N VAL A 198 -18.53 6.92 -5.16
CA VAL A 198 -17.18 6.85 -5.75
C VAL A 198 -17.17 7.34 -7.20
N ALA A 199 -18.21 7.04 -7.97
CA ALA A 199 -18.35 7.55 -9.34
C ALA A 199 -18.43 9.08 -9.35
N GLU A 200 -19.25 9.67 -8.47
CA GLU A 200 -19.37 11.13 -8.35
C GLU A 200 -18.09 11.78 -7.85
N ALA A 201 -17.50 11.26 -6.80
CA ALA A 201 -16.26 11.79 -6.21
C ALA A 201 -15.11 11.74 -7.22
N LEU A 202 -14.96 10.63 -7.96
CA LEU A 202 -13.96 10.51 -9.02
C LEU A 202 -14.21 11.48 -10.19
N ARG A 203 -15.48 11.66 -10.60
CA ARG A 203 -15.85 12.61 -11.66
C ARG A 203 -15.51 14.04 -11.27
N ASP A 204 -15.80 14.43 -10.04
CA ASP A 204 -15.68 15.81 -9.56
C ASP A 204 -14.25 16.16 -9.10
N SER A 205 -13.41 15.15 -8.92
CA SER A 205 -12.00 15.30 -8.52
C SER A 205 -11.19 16.12 -9.51
N ARG A 206 -10.48 17.12 -9.00
CA ARG A 206 -9.54 17.97 -9.75
C ARG A 206 -8.08 17.58 -9.52
N ALA A 207 -7.85 16.49 -8.79
CA ALA A 207 -6.50 16.02 -8.53
C ALA A 207 -5.79 15.59 -9.81
N ARG A 208 -4.48 15.83 -9.85
CA ARG A 208 -3.65 15.38 -10.98
C ARG A 208 -3.57 13.85 -11.02
N TRP A 209 -3.50 13.21 -9.86
CA TRP A 209 -3.42 11.76 -9.70
C TRP A 209 -4.59 11.26 -8.85
N LYS A 210 -5.32 10.29 -9.35
CA LYS A 210 -6.43 9.63 -8.66
C LYS A 210 -5.98 8.25 -8.21
N VAL A 211 -5.97 8.02 -6.91
CA VAL A 211 -5.49 6.78 -6.28
C VAL A 211 -6.62 6.17 -5.48
N VAL A 212 -6.80 4.86 -5.60
CA VAL A 212 -7.76 4.11 -4.77
C VAL A 212 -6.99 3.31 -3.72
N ALA A 213 -7.47 3.32 -2.49
CA ALA A 213 -6.98 2.56 -1.35
C ALA A 213 -8.12 1.73 -0.76
N MET A 214 -7.98 0.41 -0.70
CA MET A 214 -9.00 -0.50 -0.17
C MET A 214 -8.36 -1.80 0.33
N HIS A 215 -9.14 -2.64 1.01
CA HIS A 215 -8.65 -3.91 1.52
C HIS A 215 -8.74 -5.03 0.48
N GLY A 216 -9.92 -5.32 -0.04
CA GLY A 216 -10.17 -6.42 -0.98
C GLY A 216 -9.36 -6.34 -2.27
N THR A 217 -9.05 -7.48 -2.87
CA THR A 217 -8.17 -7.57 -4.02
C THR A 217 -8.93 -7.77 -5.33
N MET A 218 -9.10 -6.71 -6.11
CA MET A 218 -9.64 -6.77 -7.48
C MET A 218 -8.68 -7.48 -8.44
N VAL A 219 -7.37 -7.33 -8.22
CA VAL A 219 -6.32 -7.96 -9.01
C VAL A 219 -5.25 -8.49 -8.06
N ALA A 220 -5.05 -9.79 -8.05
CA ALA A 220 -4.15 -10.47 -7.11
C ALA A 220 -3.38 -11.62 -7.78
N PRO A 221 -2.24 -12.05 -7.23
CA PRO A 221 -1.61 -13.30 -7.65
C PRO A 221 -2.48 -14.49 -7.26
N THR A 222 -2.53 -15.51 -8.12
CA THR A 222 -3.22 -16.76 -7.79
C THR A 222 -2.67 -17.37 -6.52
N ARG A 223 -3.52 -17.59 -5.54
CA ARG A 223 -3.20 -18.24 -4.27
C ARG A 223 -3.84 -19.62 -4.22
N CYS A 224 -3.04 -20.66 -4.21
CA CYS A 224 -3.52 -22.03 -4.15
C CYS A 224 -3.25 -22.65 -2.77
N GLN A 225 -4.27 -23.26 -2.19
CA GLN A 225 -4.21 -24.05 -0.96
C GLN A 225 -4.43 -25.54 -1.26
N TRP A 226 -4.20 -26.40 -0.29
CA TRP A 226 -4.47 -27.84 -0.40
C TRP A 226 -3.82 -28.50 -1.63
N LEU A 227 -2.49 -28.39 -1.74
CA LEU A 227 -1.71 -28.97 -2.84
C LEU A 227 -2.13 -28.48 -4.24
N GLY A 228 -2.75 -27.31 -4.33
CA GLY A 228 -3.19 -26.74 -5.59
C GLY A 228 -4.62 -27.11 -6.01
N LEU A 229 -5.40 -27.71 -5.12
CA LEU A 229 -6.79 -28.10 -5.42
C LEU A 229 -7.77 -26.94 -5.28
N VAL A 230 -7.47 -25.96 -4.45
CA VAL A 230 -8.28 -24.74 -4.27
C VAL A 230 -7.40 -23.54 -4.56
N CYS A 231 -7.70 -22.81 -5.61
CA CYS A 231 -6.99 -21.58 -5.98
C CYS A 231 -7.96 -20.40 -5.87
N ARG A 232 -7.56 -19.38 -5.14
CA ARG A 232 -8.26 -18.09 -5.08
C ARG A 232 -7.41 -17.06 -5.81
N ASP A 233 -8.06 -16.28 -6.62
CA ASP A 233 -7.46 -15.22 -7.42
C ASP A 233 -8.02 -13.85 -7.01
N ASP A 234 -8.32 -13.07 -8.01
CA ASP A 234 -8.99 -11.78 -7.90
C ASP A 234 -10.42 -11.97 -7.39
N ASP A 235 -10.93 -10.99 -6.66
CA ASP A 235 -12.38 -10.87 -6.43
C ASP A 235 -13.03 -10.34 -7.72
N GLU A 236 -13.70 -11.25 -8.45
CA GLU A 236 -14.32 -10.92 -9.73
C GLU A 236 -15.52 -10.00 -9.58
N VAL A 237 -16.28 -10.11 -8.49
CA VAL A 237 -17.43 -9.23 -8.24
C VAL A 237 -16.94 -7.82 -7.96
N LEU A 238 -16.00 -7.67 -7.03
CA LEU A 238 -15.38 -6.38 -6.71
C LEU A 238 -14.79 -5.72 -7.97
N ARG A 239 -14.14 -6.51 -8.82
CA ARG A 239 -13.57 -6.01 -10.07
C ARG A 239 -14.63 -5.62 -11.10
N SER A 240 -15.71 -6.41 -11.25
CA SER A 240 -16.76 -6.12 -12.23
C SER A 240 -17.52 -4.85 -11.88
N GLU A 241 -17.68 -4.53 -10.60
CA GLU A 241 -18.35 -3.32 -10.15
C GLU A 241 -17.46 -2.07 -10.27
N LEU A 242 -16.20 -2.15 -9.82
CA LEU A 242 -15.35 -0.97 -9.67
C LEU A 242 -14.48 -0.65 -10.91
N GLU A 243 -13.97 -1.67 -11.65
CA GLU A 243 -13.06 -1.40 -12.77
C GLU A 243 -13.67 -0.54 -13.89
N PRO A 244 -14.97 -0.68 -14.24
CA PRO A 244 -15.62 0.22 -15.20
C PRO A 244 -15.60 1.68 -14.70
N ILE A 245 -15.98 1.93 -13.46
CA ILE A 245 -16.01 3.26 -12.83
C ILE A 245 -14.61 3.86 -12.82
N PHE A 246 -13.60 3.08 -12.39
CA PHE A 246 -12.22 3.55 -12.32
C PHE A 246 -11.65 3.88 -13.72
N THR A 247 -11.99 3.07 -14.73
CA THR A 247 -11.56 3.30 -16.11
C THR A 247 -12.19 4.57 -16.69
N GLU A 248 -13.49 4.76 -16.48
CA GLU A 248 -14.25 5.90 -17.00
C GLU A 248 -13.74 7.22 -16.40
N HIS A 249 -13.46 7.23 -15.10
CA HIS A 249 -13.07 8.44 -14.38
C HIS A 249 -11.56 8.61 -14.20
N GLY A 250 -10.75 7.77 -14.86
CA GLY A 250 -9.30 7.94 -14.97
C GLY A 250 -8.53 7.73 -13.67
N VAL A 251 -8.82 6.67 -12.94
CA VAL A 251 -7.98 6.21 -11.82
C VAL A 251 -6.61 5.80 -12.34
N ASP A 252 -5.56 6.27 -11.69
CA ASP A 252 -4.17 6.03 -12.10
C ASP A 252 -3.58 4.77 -11.42
N ALA A 253 -3.92 4.57 -10.12
CA ALA A 253 -3.40 3.45 -9.35
C ALA A 253 -4.40 2.95 -8.30
N VAL A 254 -4.42 1.64 -8.05
CA VAL A 254 -5.20 0.96 -7.01
C VAL A 254 -4.25 0.20 -6.10
N PHE A 255 -4.33 0.48 -4.80
CA PHE A 255 -3.56 -0.20 -3.76
C PHE A 255 -4.49 -1.04 -2.90
N GLN A 256 -4.14 -2.30 -2.69
CA GLN A 256 -4.96 -3.34 -2.09
C GLN A 256 -4.18 -4.05 -0.97
N GLY A 257 -4.89 -4.49 0.08
CA GLY A 257 -4.37 -5.29 1.19
C GLY A 257 -4.69 -6.78 1.02
N HIS A 258 -5.20 -7.41 2.11
CA HIS A 258 -5.81 -8.74 2.21
C HIS A 258 -4.86 -9.91 1.91
N GLN A 259 -4.16 -9.93 0.79
CA GLN A 259 -3.12 -10.92 0.55
C GLN A 259 -1.80 -10.47 1.18
N HIS A 260 -1.29 -11.24 2.13
CA HIS A 260 -0.12 -10.88 2.94
C HIS A 260 1.19 -10.99 2.13
N LEU A 261 1.30 -10.23 1.05
CA LEU A 261 2.46 -10.20 0.16
C LEU A 261 2.59 -8.85 -0.54
N TYR A 262 3.69 -8.65 -1.24
CA TYR A 262 3.83 -7.59 -2.22
C TYR A 262 3.65 -8.13 -3.64
N ALA A 263 2.82 -7.47 -4.43
CA ALA A 263 2.75 -7.69 -5.87
C ALA A 263 2.43 -6.41 -6.62
N ARG A 264 3.02 -6.24 -7.79
CA ARG A 264 2.72 -5.18 -8.75
C ARG A 264 2.40 -5.80 -10.10
N PHE A 265 1.34 -5.32 -10.72
CA PHE A 265 0.83 -5.87 -11.97
C PHE A 265 1.15 -4.97 -13.15
N ARG A 266 1.17 -5.56 -14.35
CA ARG A 266 1.17 -4.78 -15.59
C ARG A 266 -0.08 -3.91 -15.63
N PRO A 267 0.01 -2.70 -16.21
CA PRO A 267 -1.15 -1.84 -16.33
C PRO A 267 -2.31 -2.58 -17.01
N ARG A 268 -3.50 -2.47 -16.41
CA ARG A 268 -4.73 -3.02 -16.95
C ARG A 268 -5.70 -1.86 -17.20
N ARG A 269 -6.16 -1.66 -18.44
CA ARG A 269 -6.98 -0.51 -18.84
C ARG A 269 -6.37 0.84 -18.43
N GLY A 270 -5.03 0.94 -18.41
CA GLY A 270 -4.30 2.15 -18.00
C GLY A 270 -4.08 2.27 -16.49
N ILE A 271 -4.72 1.45 -15.66
CA ILE A 271 -4.64 1.47 -14.20
C ILE A 271 -3.51 0.56 -13.70
N ARG A 272 -2.72 1.01 -12.71
CA ARG A 272 -1.71 0.22 -12.01
C ARG A 272 -2.30 -0.39 -10.75
N TYR A 273 -2.17 -1.70 -10.60
CA TYR A 273 -2.65 -2.43 -9.44
C TYR A 273 -1.47 -2.91 -8.58
N PHE A 274 -1.59 -2.69 -7.27
CA PHE A 274 -0.63 -3.12 -6.28
C PHE A 274 -1.33 -3.90 -5.19
N VAL A 275 -0.71 -4.99 -4.73
CA VAL A 275 -1.04 -5.63 -3.47
C VAL A 275 0.08 -5.32 -2.49
N THR A 276 -0.26 -4.79 -1.32
CA THR A 276 0.68 -4.43 -0.26
C THR A 276 0.10 -4.75 1.11
N GLY A 277 -0.15 -6.06 1.35
CA GLY A 277 -0.84 -6.59 2.52
C GLY A 277 0.07 -7.26 3.56
N ALA A 278 1.33 -6.92 3.63
CA ALA A 278 2.24 -7.53 4.62
C ALA A 278 2.86 -6.51 5.59
N GLY A 279 2.08 -5.56 6.07
CA GLY A 279 2.53 -4.54 7.02
C GLY A 279 2.84 -5.06 8.42
N GLY A 280 2.18 -6.13 8.85
CA GLY A 280 2.36 -6.74 10.17
C GLY A 280 2.19 -8.25 10.15
N LYS A 281 1.25 -8.74 9.36
CA LYS A 281 0.98 -10.18 9.25
C LYS A 281 2.18 -10.92 8.65
N LYS A 282 2.32 -12.20 8.98
CA LYS A 282 3.35 -13.05 8.38
C LYS A 282 3.13 -13.13 6.87
N PRO A 283 4.14 -12.79 6.06
CA PRO A 283 3.97 -12.81 4.63
C PRO A 283 3.71 -14.22 4.07
N ASP A 284 2.82 -14.31 3.10
CA ASP A 284 2.45 -15.52 2.39
C ASP A 284 3.32 -15.74 1.15
N SER A 285 3.53 -17.01 0.77
CA SER A 285 4.07 -17.35 -0.54
C SER A 285 2.92 -17.47 -1.55
N ALA A 286 2.95 -16.69 -2.62
CA ALA A 286 2.04 -16.86 -3.74
C ALA A 286 2.77 -17.46 -4.95
N ARG A 287 2.09 -18.25 -5.80
CA ARG A 287 2.68 -18.75 -7.05
C ARG A 287 2.77 -17.63 -8.09
N ASN A 288 3.83 -17.69 -8.93
CA ASN A 288 3.92 -16.79 -10.06
C ASN A 288 3.09 -17.34 -11.23
N ASP A 289 1.96 -16.73 -11.46
CA ASP A 289 1.08 -17.03 -12.59
C ASP A 289 1.39 -16.15 -13.83
N GLY A 290 2.45 -15.33 -13.76
CA GLY A 290 2.87 -14.46 -14.84
C GLY A 290 2.07 -13.14 -14.95
N ARG A 291 1.04 -12.92 -14.11
CA ARG A 291 0.25 -11.68 -14.10
C ARG A 291 0.98 -10.55 -13.39
N ALA A 292 1.66 -10.86 -12.28
CA ALA A 292 2.45 -9.87 -11.57
C ALA A 292 3.74 -9.54 -12.32
N VAL A 293 4.08 -8.25 -12.40
CA VAL A 293 5.34 -7.78 -12.99
C VAL A 293 6.50 -8.16 -12.09
N ARG A 294 6.31 -7.98 -10.79
CA ARG A 294 7.29 -8.35 -9.78
C ARG A 294 6.59 -8.95 -8.58
N ARG A 295 7.17 -10.04 -8.11
CA ARG A 295 6.72 -10.78 -6.96
C ARG A 295 7.93 -11.31 -6.21
N GLU A 296 7.91 -11.18 -4.89
CA GLU A 296 8.84 -11.87 -4.03
C GLU A 296 8.37 -13.29 -3.76
N ASP A 297 8.95 -14.25 -4.46
CA ASP A 297 8.64 -15.67 -4.29
C ASP A 297 9.32 -16.29 -3.08
N ARG A 298 10.45 -15.76 -2.67
CA ARG A 298 11.38 -16.42 -1.77
C ARG A 298 11.70 -15.65 -0.51
N GLY A 299 11.20 -14.47 -0.38
CA GLY A 299 11.45 -13.59 0.73
C GLY A 299 10.20 -12.81 0.96
N ALA A 300 9.13 -13.54 1.32
CA ALA A 300 7.99 -12.92 1.88
C ALA A 300 8.51 -11.91 2.90
N PHE A 301 8.35 -10.62 2.65
CA PHE A 301 8.89 -9.56 3.47
C PHE A 301 7.79 -8.65 3.97
N ASN A 302 7.89 -8.24 5.22
CA ASN A 302 7.04 -7.19 5.74
C ASN A 302 7.50 -5.85 5.16
N HIS A 303 6.56 -5.04 4.68
CA HIS A 303 6.86 -3.84 3.89
C HIS A 303 5.74 -2.81 3.94
N PHE A 304 6.02 -1.68 3.32
CA PHE A 304 5.06 -0.65 2.90
C PHE A 304 5.45 -0.11 1.52
N VAL A 305 4.54 0.60 0.88
CA VAL A 305 4.83 1.30 -0.38
C VAL A 305 4.87 2.80 -0.12
N TYR A 306 6.00 3.41 -0.43
CA TYR A 306 6.15 4.86 -0.50
C TYR A 306 5.78 5.34 -1.89
N VAL A 307 5.05 6.44 -1.97
CA VAL A 307 4.65 7.11 -3.20
C VAL A 307 5.06 8.57 -3.17
N GLN A 308 5.61 9.05 -4.29
CA GLN A 308 5.87 10.45 -4.56
C GLN A 308 5.29 10.82 -5.92
N VAL A 309 4.43 11.82 -5.94
CA VAL A 309 3.86 12.32 -7.19
C VAL A 309 4.26 13.76 -7.43
N THR A 310 4.46 14.09 -8.70
CA THR A 310 4.64 15.44 -9.22
C THR A 310 3.55 15.75 -10.24
N GLY A 311 3.60 16.89 -10.92
CA GLY A 311 2.64 17.22 -11.97
C GLY A 311 2.63 16.23 -13.14
N ASP A 312 3.72 15.51 -13.41
CA ASP A 312 3.90 14.66 -14.58
C ASP A 312 4.29 13.21 -14.28
N ARG A 313 4.79 12.91 -13.06
CA ARG A 313 5.30 11.59 -12.69
C ARG A 313 4.68 11.05 -11.40
N PHE A 314 4.34 9.78 -11.44
CA PHE A 314 3.98 8.97 -10.28
C PHE A 314 5.13 8.00 -10.00
N GLY A 315 5.88 8.24 -8.91
CA GLY A 315 6.97 7.38 -8.47
C GLY A 315 6.56 6.57 -7.25
N TYR A 316 7.05 5.33 -7.15
CA TYR A 316 6.77 4.44 -6.01
C TYR A 316 7.98 3.57 -5.68
N CYS A 317 8.06 3.13 -4.43
CA CYS A 317 8.90 1.99 -4.05
C CYS A 317 8.34 1.20 -2.87
N ALA A 318 8.50 -0.12 -2.94
CA ALA A 318 8.27 -1.02 -1.83
C ALA A 318 9.52 -1.09 -0.96
N ILE A 319 9.38 -0.75 0.32
CA ILE A 319 10.47 -0.72 1.30
C ILE A 319 10.16 -1.76 2.37
N ASP A 320 11.11 -2.65 2.66
CA ASP A 320 10.93 -3.64 3.70
C ASP A 320 11.21 -3.09 5.12
N ALA A 321 10.93 -3.91 6.12
CA ALA A 321 11.13 -3.55 7.53
C ALA A 321 12.61 -3.27 7.92
N ALA A 322 13.58 -3.68 7.08
CA ALA A 322 14.99 -3.36 7.25
C ALA A 322 15.40 -2.04 6.56
N GLY A 323 14.52 -1.50 5.70
CA GLY A 323 14.79 -0.31 4.91
C GLY A 323 15.30 -0.59 3.50
N GLU A 324 15.34 -1.87 3.11
CA GLU A 324 15.77 -2.28 1.77
C GLU A 324 14.66 -2.01 0.74
N VAL A 325 15.03 -1.42 -0.40
CA VAL A 325 14.13 -1.19 -1.52
C VAL A 325 13.99 -2.48 -2.33
N ARG A 326 12.82 -3.09 -2.28
CA ARG A 326 12.52 -4.40 -2.91
C ARG A 326 11.97 -4.26 -4.32
N ASP A 327 11.20 -3.21 -4.58
CA ASP A 327 10.72 -2.82 -5.91
C ASP A 327 10.62 -1.31 -6.00
N ARG A 328 10.77 -0.77 -7.20
CA ARG A 328 10.59 0.66 -7.50
C ARG A 328 10.23 0.86 -8.95
N GLY A 329 9.54 1.95 -9.22
CA GLY A 329 9.22 2.35 -10.58
C GLY A 329 8.55 3.71 -10.63
N SER A 330 8.39 4.22 -11.84
CA SER A 330 7.66 5.46 -12.08
C SER A 330 6.92 5.42 -13.41
N PHE A 331 5.83 6.17 -13.52
CA PHE A 331 5.08 6.30 -14.74
C PHE A 331 4.47 7.71 -14.89
N GLY A 332 4.24 8.11 -16.13
CA GLY A 332 3.36 9.21 -16.51
C GLY A 332 2.01 8.68 -16.97
N ARG A 333 1.00 9.53 -17.11
CA ARG A 333 -0.28 9.15 -17.67
C ARG A 333 -0.12 8.69 -19.12
N GLY A 334 -0.68 7.52 -19.42
CA GLY A 334 -0.58 6.90 -20.74
C GLY A 334 0.68 6.10 -21.01
N ASP A 335 1.64 6.05 -20.08
CA ASP A 335 2.82 5.20 -20.24
C ASP A 335 2.39 3.72 -20.27
N PRO A 336 2.84 2.93 -21.27
CA PRO A 336 2.47 1.52 -21.41
C PRO A 336 3.16 0.63 -20.37
N ALA A 337 4.27 1.08 -19.80
CA ALA A 337 5.06 0.38 -18.79
C ALA A 337 5.71 1.38 -17.83
N ASP A 338 6.14 0.89 -16.70
CA ASP A 338 6.81 1.71 -15.70
C ASP A 338 8.32 1.83 -16.01
N GLY A 339 8.84 3.05 -15.89
CA GLY A 339 10.26 3.35 -15.90
C GLY A 339 10.89 3.23 -14.52
N GLU A 340 12.18 3.56 -14.42
CA GLU A 340 12.87 3.63 -13.13
C GLU A 340 12.42 4.83 -12.30
N PHE A 341 12.53 4.69 -10.98
CA PHE A 341 12.33 5.76 -10.02
C PHE A 341 13.57 5.89 -9.13
N ASP A 342 14.22 7.03 -9.19
CA ASP A 342 15.46 7.35 -8.47
C ASP A 342 15.25 8.39 -7.34
N GLY A 343 14.02 8.82 -7.12
CA GLY A 343 13.64 9.73 -6.05
C GLY A 343 13.87 9.15 -4.65
N ARG A 344 14.20 10.02 -3.67
CA ARG A 344 14.27 9.61 -2.26
C ARG A 344 12.89 9.15 -1.76
N PRO A 345 12.81 8.11 -0.90
CA PRO A 345 13.89 7.30 -0.31
C PRO A 345 14.27 6.08 -1.14
N CYS A 346 13.81 5.99 -2.38
CA CYS A 346 13.89 4.80 -3.22
C CYS A 346 15.23 4.64 -3.95
N SER A 347 16.11 5.63 -3.90
CA SER A 347 17.46 5.49 -4.45
C SER A 347 18.31 4.55 -3.57
N PRO A 348 19.12 3.66 -4.16
CA PRO A 348 20.15 2.98 -3.40
C PRO A 348 21.07 4.05 -2.78
N GLY A 349 21.40 3.87 -1.51
CA GLY A 349 22.30 4.74 -0.76
C GLY A 349 23.72 4.70 -1.26
#